data_fdcc518d66820e76f0052c1595bf6431
#
_entry.id   fdcc518d66820e76f0052c1595bf6431
#
_cell.length_a   1.000
_cell.length_b   1.000
_cell.length_c   1.000
_cell.angle_alpha   90.00
_cell.angle_beta   90.00
_cell.angle_gamma   90.00
#
_symmetry.space_group_name_H-M   'P 1'
#
loop_
_entity.id
_entity.type
_entity.pdbx_description
1 polymer ?
#
loop_
_entity_poly.entity_id
_entity_poly.type
_entity_poly.pdbx_seq_one_letter_code
_entity_poly.pdbx_strand_id
1 'polypeptide(L)'
;RELELRIRVLLRNKRRVDRLEHAEAVIFALARTVEAKDSYTEGHLRRLERYAEAIGRAMGLGSEMLLALRYGARLHDVGKVGIDELIIRKNGPLTPAEYRSMQQHTVIGERIVQPLRLARAVAPIVRHHHERWDGRGYPDGLSKTDIPLGARIVAVADSFDAMTTQRPYNRPLTYDEALERLRLGAGIYWDPQVIDVFITWFQANRP
;
A
#
# COMPACT_ATOMS: atom_id res chain seq x y z
N ARG A 1 -43.71 19.31 10.19
CA ARG A 1 -43.05 18.42 11.19
C ARG A 1 -42.25 17.29 10.53
N GLU A 2 -42.87 16.48 9.66
CA GLU A 2 -42.16 15.36 9.01
C GLU A 2 -41.04 15.85 8.06
N LEU A 3 -41.31 16.86 7.22
CA LEU A 3 -40.34 17.45 6.33
C LEU A 3 -39.13 18.05 7.07
N GLU A 4 -39.37 18.76 8.17
CA GLU A 4 -38.29 19.32 9.00
C GLU A 4 -37.42 18.23 9.62
N LEU A 5 -38.03 17.11 10.05
CA LEU A 5 -37.28 15.97 10.60
C LEU A 5 -36.40 15.34 9.52
N ARG A 6 -36.92 15.12 8.32
CA ARG A 6 -36.18 14.60 7.18
C ARG A 6 -35.01 15.51 6.79
N ILE A 7 -35.24 16.84 6.73
CA ILE A 7 -34.18 17.80 6.43
C ILE A 7 -33.10 17.76 7.51
N ARG A 8 -33.44 17.73 8.79
CA ARG A 8 -32.43 17.63 9.88
C ARG A 8 -31.62 16.35 9.81
N VAL A 9 -32.23 15.22 9.47
CA VAL A 9 -31.51 13.94 9.29
C VAL A 9 -30.56 14.03 8.10
N LEU A 10 -31.01 14.56 6.97
CA LEU A 10 -30.17 14.73 5.79
C LEU A 10 -28.98 15.67 6.05
N LEU A 11 -29.22 16.81 6.70
CA LEU A 11 -28.16 17.76 7.06
C LEU A 11 -27.16 17.17 8.06
N ARG A 12 -27.63 16.37 9.03
CA ARG A 12 -26.76 15.66 9.97
C ARG A 12 -25.88 14.63 9.24
N ASN A 13 -26.48 13.86 8.35
CA ASN A 13 -25.77 12.87 7.56
C ASN A 13 -24.73 13.54 6.63
N LYS A 14 -25.12 14.61 5.94
CA LYS A 14 -24.19 15.39 5.12
C LYS A 14 -22.99 15.89 5.92
N ARG A 15 -23.23 16.56 7.06
CA ARG A 15 -22.14 17.05 7.92
C ARG A 15 -21.24 15.93 8.43
N ARG A 16 -21.78 14.73 8.65
CA ARG A 16 -20.99 13.56 9.05
C ARG A 16 -20.11 13.06 7.90
N VAL A 17 -20.64 13.00 6.69
CA VAL A 17 -19.88 12.65 5.48
C VAL A 17 -18.78 13.67 5.25
N ASP A 18 -19.11 14.97 5.22
CA ASP A 18 -18.14 16.05 5.01
C ASP A 18 -16.96 15.99 6.02
N ARG A 19 -17.25 15.69 7.29
CA ARG A 19 -16.21 15.52 8.32
C ARG A 19 -15.33 14.29 8.09
N LEU A 20 -15.92 13.18 7.62
CA LEU A 20 -15.16 11.96 7.33
C LEU A 20 -14.26 12.17 6.11
N GLU A 21 -14.75 12.80 5.05
CA GLU A 21 -13.97 13.12 3.86
C GLU A 21 -12.82 14.08 4.21
N HIS A 22 -13.07 15.08 5.05
CA HIS A 22 -12.02 15.99 5.51
C HIS A 22 -10.95 15.26 6.33
N ALA A 23 -11.33 14.39 7.27
CA ALA A 23 -10.39 13.61 8.06
C ALA A 23 -9.54 12.68 7.17
N GLU A 24 -10.16 12.03 6.19
CA GLU A 24 -9.49 11.20 5.20
C GLU A 24 -8.45 12.01 4.41
N ALA A 25 -8.85 13.18 3.93
CA ALA A 25 -7.96 14.07 3.18
C ALA A 25 -6.73 14.49 4.00
N VAL A 26 -6.90 14.77 5.29
CA VAL A 26 -5.79 15.10 6.22
C VAL A 26 -4.85 13.91 6.40
N ILE A 27 -5.39 12.70 6.64
CA ILE A 27 -4.59 11.48 6.79
C ILE A 27 -3.74 11.24 5.53
N PHE A 28 -4.34 11.35 4.36
CA PHE A 28 -3.61 11.16 3.10
C PHE A 28 -2.63 12.27 2.77
N ALA A 29 -2.90 13.51 3.19
CA ALA A 29 -1.93 14.60 3.08
C ALA A 29 -0.70 14.34 3.96
N LEU A 30 -0.89 13.83 5.18
CA LEU A 30 0.22 13.43 6.06
C LEU A 30 1.02 12.27 5.46
N ALA A 31 0.37 11.25 4.92
CA ALA A 31 1.06 10.14 4.23
C ALA A 31 1.92 10.64 3.06
N ARG A 32 1.40 11.56 2.24
CA ARG A 32 2.18 12.21 1.17
C ARG A 32 3.38 13.01 1.68
N THR A 33 3.27 13.62 2.85
CA THR A 33 4.39 14.36 3.46
C THR A 33 5.52 13.40 3.88
N VAL A 34 5.18 12.20 4.34
CA VAL A 34 6.17 11.16 4.67
C VAL A 34 6.80 10.62 3.38
N GLU A 35 6.00 10.35 2.35
CA GLU A 35 6.47 9.90 1.03
C GLU A 35 7.44 10.92 0.39
N ALA A 36 7.20 12.22 0.55
CA ALA A 36 8.06 13.27 0.02
C ALA A 36 9.50 13.27 0.60
N LYS A 37 9.75 12.53 1.70
CA LYS A 37 11.09 12.29 2.23
C LYS A 37 11.85 11.21 1.46
N ASP A 38 11.14 10.34 0.78
CA ASP A 38 11.69 9.27 -0.05
C ASP A 38 11.75 9.72 -1.53
N SER A 39 12.58 9.07 -2.32
CA SER A 39 12.78 9.35 -3.75
C SER A 39 11.59 8.94 -4.64
N TYR A 40 10.41 8.76 -4.08
CA TYR A 40 9.21 8.41 -4.85
C TYR A 40 8.72 9.57 -5.71
N THR A 41 8.34 9.25 -6.94
CA THR A 41 7.81 10.22 -7.89
C THR A 41 6.35 10.56 -7.57
N GLU A 42 5.98 11.78 -7.92
CA GLU A 42 4.59 12.23 -7.79
C GLU A 42 3.60 11.23 -8.39
N GLY A 43 2.55 10.92 -7.65
CA GLY A 43 1.49 10.02 -8.08
C GLY A 43 1.67 8.53 -7.72
N HIS A 44 2.78 8.13 -7.09
CA HIS A 44 3.00 6.75 -6.64
C HIS A 44 1.81 6.22 -5.82
N LEU A 45 1.43 6.88 -4.74
CA LEU A 45 0.31 6.45 -3.89
C LEU A 45 -1.01 6.29 -4.64
N ARG A 46 -1.27 7.13 -5.66
CA ARG A 46 -2.48 7.00 -6.49
C ARG A 46 -2.44 5.78 -7.41
N ARG A 47 -1.27 5.50 -8.02
CA ARG A 47 -1.11 4.31 -8.87
C ARG A 47 -1.20 3.05 -8.04
N LEU A 48 -0.53 3.02 -6.88
CA LEU A 48 -0.56 1.91 -5.95
C LEU A 48 -1.98 1.59 -5.47
N GLU A 49 -2.75 2.61 -5.05
CA GLU A 49 -4.16 2.47 -4.70
C GLU A 49 -4.97 1.86 -5.85
N ARG A 50 -4.81 2.41 -7.07
CA ARG A 50 -5.52 1.92 -8.26
C ARG A 50 -5.20 0.46 -8.54
N TYR A 51 -3.94 0.05 -8.45
CA TYR A 51 -3.52 -1.33 -8.69
C TYR A 51 -4.05 -2.27 -7.61
N ALA A 52 -3.89 -1.90 -6.34
CA ALA A 52 -4.37 -2.72 -5.23
C ALA A 52 -5.90 -2.89 -5.25
N GLU A 53 -6.64 -1.83 -5.53
CA GLU A 53 -8.10 -1.87 -5.66
C GLU A 53 -8.54 -2.72 -6.87
N ALA A 54 -7.86 -2.60 -8.00
CA ALA A 54 -8.14 -3.37 -9.20
C ALA A 54 -7.94 -4.87 -8.97
N ILE A 55 -6.82 -5.27 -8.35
CA ILE A 55 -6.58 -6.65 -7.94
C ILE A 55 -7.70 -7.12 -7.01
N GLY A 56 -8.02 -6.34 -5.98
CA GLY A 56 -9.07 -6.69 -5.02
C GLY A 56 -10.44 -6.89 -5.67
N ARG A 57 -10.83 -6.04 -6.61
CA ARG A 57 -12.08 -6.18 -7.40
C ARG A 57 -12.06 -7.42 -8.29
N ALA A 58 -10.97 -7.66 -8.99
CA ALA A 58 -10.81 -8.83 -9.85
C ALA A 58 -10.80 -10.15 -9.05
N MET A 59 -10.37 -10.12 -7.80
CA MET A 59 -10.46 -11.24 -6.86
C MET A 59 -11.85 -11.37 -6.18
N GLY A 60 -12.81 -10.48 -6.46
CA GLY A 60 -14.15 -10.49 -5.87
C GLY A 60 -14.21 -10.07 -4.40
N LEU A 61 -13.26 -9.27 -3.93
CA LEU A 61 -13.23 -8.85 -2.52
C LEU A 61 -14.36 -7.86 -2.19
N GLY A 62 -14.93 -8.00 -1.00
CA GLY A 62 -16.00 -7.12 -0.52
C GLY A 62 -15.53 -5.68 -0.22
N SER A 63 -16.50 -4.78 -0.09
CA SER A 63 -16.27 -3.33 0.08
C SER A 63 -15.37 -2.96 1.25
N GLU A 64 -15.44 -3.69 2.37
CA GLU A 64 -14.58 -3.46 3.54
C GLU A 64 -13.11 -3.73 3.23
N MET A 65 -12.82 -4.84 2.54
CA MET A 65 -11.46 -5.16 2.13
C MET A 65 -10.95 -4.21 1.04
N LEU A 66 -11.79 -3.81 0.09
CA LEU A 66 -11.41 -2.80 -0.91
C LEU A 66 -11.05 -1.47 -0.25
N LEU A 67 -11.82 -1.06 0.76
CA LEU A 67 -11.50 0.13 1.54
C LEU A 67 -10.19 -0.05 2.33
N ALA A 68 -9.96 -1.23 2.92
CA ALA A 68 -8.71 -1.53 3.60
C ALA A 68 -7.50 -1.51 2.66
N LEU A 69 -7.64 -2.02 1.43
CA LEU A 69 -6.60 -1.94 0.39
C LEU A 69 -6.28 -0.50 0.02
N ARG A 70 -7.30 0.35 -0.14
CA ARG A 70 -7.13 1.79 -0.42
C ARG A 70 -6.31 2.49 0.67
N TYR A 71 -6.66 2.28 1.95
CA TYR A 71 -5.91 2.85 3.07
C TYR A 71 -4.53 2.21 3.22
N GLY A 72 -4.45 0.88 3.12
CA GLY A 72 -3.19 0.15 3.22
C GLY A 72 -2.18 0.59 2.17
N ALA A 73 -2.60 0.72 0.91
CA ALA A 73 -1.77 1.19 -0.17
C ALA A 73 -1.24 2.61 0.06
N ARG A 74 -2.06 3.51 0.61
CA ARG A 74 -1.65 4.90 0.89
C ARG A 74 -0.83 5.06 2.15
N LEU A 75 -0.92 4.13 3.09
CA LEU A 75 -0.31 4.24 4.42
C LEU A 75 0.80 3.20 4.65
N HIS A 76 1.10 2.32 3.65
CA HIS A 76 2.05 1.23 3.84
C HIS A 76 3.40 1.70 4.40
N ASP A 77 3.86 2.85 3.93
CA ASP A 77 5.15 3.46 4.25
C ASP A 77 5.07 4.57 5.32
N VAL A 78 3.91 4.80 5.95
CA VAL A 78 3.73 5.90 6.92
C VAL A 78 4.72 5.82 8.09
N GLY A 79 5.19 4.63 8.44
CA GLY A 79 6.17 4.42 9.50
C GLY A 79 7.57 4.94 9.19
N LYS A 80 7.88 5.31 7.96
CA LYS A 80 9.14 5.99 7.59
C LYS A 80 9.31 7.32 8.33
N VAL A 81 8.24 7.89 8.87
CA VAL A 81 8.34 9.07 9.76
C VAL A 81 9.25 8.84 10.96
N GLY A 82 9.34 7.59 11.44
CA GLY A 82 10.20 7.21 12.57
C GLY A 82 11.60 6.70 12.18
N ILE A 83 11.96 6.77 10.91
CA ILE A 83 13.26 6.33 10.39
C ILE A 83 14.15 7.56 10.16
N ASP A 84 15.45 7.42 10.50
CA ASP A 84 16.43 8.48 10.27
C ASP A 84 16.48 8.85 8.77
N GLU A 85 16.39 10.15 8.49
CA GLU A 85 16.40 10.68 7.12
C GLU A 85 17.71 10.36 6.38
N LEU A 86 18.82 10.23 7.08
CA LEU A 86 20.09 9.82 6.51
C LEU A 86 20.05 8.38 5.97
N ILE A 87 19.24 7.51 6.59
CA ILE A 87 19.03 6.15 6.11
C ILE A 87 18.10 6.14 4.89
N ILE A 88 17.01 6.92 4.95
CA ILE A 88 16.03 6.99 3.86
C ILE A 88 16.69 7.55 2.58
N ARG A 89 17.49 8.60 2.70
CA ARG A 89 18.12 9.30 1.57
C ARG A 89 19.51 8.81 1.22
N LYS A 90 19.96 7.70 1.78
CA LYS A 90 21.30 7.20 1.55
C LYS A 90 21.51 6.84 0.07
N ASN A 91 22.53 7.45 -0.53
CA ASN A 91 22.99 7.08 -1.86
C ASN A 91 23.85 5.81 -1.78
N GLY A 92 23.27 4.66 -2.11
CA GLY A 92 23.97 3.37 -2.12
C GLY A 92 23.35 2.34 -1.19
N PRO A 93 23.96 1.15 -1.07
CA PRO A 93 23.41 0.07 -0.28
C PRO A 93 23.43 0.40 1.22
N LEU A 94 22.37 -0.01 1.92
CA LEU A 94 22.29 0.09 3.38
C LEU A 94 23.22 -0.96 4.01
N THR A 95 23.91 -0.57 5.08
CA THR A 95 24.59 -1.53 5.95
C THR A 95 23.57 -2.45 6.64
N PRO A 96 23.98 -3.61 7.17
CA PRO A 96 23.05 -4.49 7.88
C PRO A 96 22.33 -3.81 9.07
N ALA A 97 22.97 -2.87 9.74
CA ALA A 97 22.36 -2.11 10.84
C ALA A 97 21.30 -1.11 10.32
N GLU A 98 21.64 -0.34 9.29
CA GLU A 98 20.71 0.58 8.63
C GLU A 98 19.51 -0.16 8.01
N TYR A 99 19.75 -1.33 7.40
CA TYR A 99 18.67 -2.15 6.87
C TYR A 99 17.70 -2.62 7.96
N ARG A 100 18.22 -3.08 9.11
CA ARG A 100 17.36 -3.41 10.26
C ARG A 100 16.57 -2.20 10.76
N SER A 101 17.19 -1.01 10.77
CA SER A 101 16.48 0.22 11.12
C SER A 101 15.38 0.54 10.10
N MET A 102 15.67 0.43 8.81
CA MET A 102 14.69 0.64 7.74
C MET A 102 13.49 -0.32 7.88
N GLN A 103 13.71 -1.59 8.21
CA GLN A 103 12.64 -2.58 8.42
C GLN A 103 11.64 -2.17 9.51
N GLN A 104 12.05 -1.36 10.48
CA GLN A 104 11.18 -0.91 11.57
C GLN A 104 10.02 -0.02 11.09
N HIS A 105 10.06 0.55 9.87
CA HIS A 105 8.95 1.35 9.37
C HIS A 105 7.64 0.56 9.32
N THR A 106 7.68 -0.75 9.09
CA THR A 106 6.50 -1.61 9.06
C THR A 106 5.84 -1.71 10.43
N VAL A 107 6.62 -1.90 11.48
CA VAL A 107 6.17 -1.99 12.87
C VAL A 107 5.71 -0.62 13.40
N ILE A 108 6.44 0.44 13.06
CA ILE A 108 6.07 1.81 13.41
C ILE A 108 4.78 2.20 12.69
N GLY A 109 4.68 1.89 11.40
CA GLY A 109 3.50 2.15 10.59
C GLY A 109 2.25 1.44 11.12
N GLU A 110 2.35 0.17 11.50
CA GLU A 110 1.28 -0.54 12.18
C GLU A 110 0.78 0.22 13.41
N ARG A 111 1.69 0.67 14.29
CA ARG A 111 1.32 1.43 15.50
C ARG A 111 0.64 2.76 15.17
N ILE A 112 1.09 3.45 14.12
CA ILE A 112 0.51 4.72 13.67
C ILE A 112 -0.93 4.53 13.19
N VAL A 113 -1.24 3.43 12.51
CA VAL A 113 -2.59 3.19 11.98
C VAL A 113 -3.55 2.55 12.98
N GLN A 114 -3.08 2.08 14.14
CA GLN A 114 -3.93 1.46 15.18
C GLN A 114 -5.14 2.32 15.61
N PRO A 115 -5.05 3.66 15.73
CA PRO A 115 -6.21 4.47 16.09
C PRO A 115 -7.30 4.57 15.00
N LEU A 116 -7.03 4.11 13.78
CA LEU A 116 -8.00 4.18 12.71
C LEU A 116 -9.17 3.22 12.96
N ARG A 117 -10.38 3.63 12.59
CA ARG A 117 -11.57 2.76 12.66
C ARG A 117 -11.40 1.44 11.90
N LEU A 118 -10.63 1.46 10.83
CA LEU A 118 -10.32 0.29 9.99
C LEU A 118 -8.99 -0.38 10.38
N ALA A 119 -8.40 -0.06 11.52
CA ALA A 119 -7.10 -0.59 11.93
C ALA A 119 -7.01 -2.11 11.82
N ARG A 120 -8.08 -2.82 12.21
CA ARG A 120 -8.13 -4.30 12.16
C ARG A 120 -7.84 -4.86 10.76
N ALA A 121 -8.22 -4.15 9.70
CA ALA A 121 -8.00 -4.57 8.32
C ALA A 121 -6.77 -3.89 7.69
N VAL A 122 -6.44 -2.66 8.09
CA VAL A 122 -5.34 -1.86 7.52
C VAL A 122 -4.00 -2.17 8.17
N ALA A 123 -3.94 -2.34 9.49
CA ALA A 123 -2.69 -2.57 10.19
C ALA A 123 -1.93 -3.82 9.73
N PRO A 124 -2.58 -4.97 9.46
CA PRO A 124 -1.90 -6.11 8.88
C PRO A 124 -1.30 -5.86 7.49
N ILE A 125 -1.93 -5.00 6.69
CA ILE A 125 -1.39 -4.61 5.38
C ILE A 125 -0.12 -3.81 5.56
N VAL A 126 -0.16 -2.77 6.40
CA VAL A 126 0.98 -1.88 6.69
C VAL A 126 2.15 -2.65 7.32
N ARG A 127 1.86 -3.60 8.22
CA ARG A 127 2.90 -4.39 8.87
C ARG A 127 3.60 -5.37 7.92
N HIS A 128 2.83 -6.05 7.03
CA HIS A 128 3.34 -7.23 6.32
C HIS A 128 3.55 -7.03 4.81
N HIS A 129 3.47 -5.80 4.28
CA HIS A 129 3.64 -5.55 2.84
C HIS A 129 5.06 -5.87 2.31
N HIS A 130 6.03 -6.08 3.19
CA HIS A 130 7.38 -6.53 2.86
C HIS A 130 7.64 -8.00 3.20
N GLU A 131 6.60 -8.75 3.60
CA GLU A 131 6.74 -10.20 3.68
C GLU A 131 6.85 -10.80 2.29
N ARG A 132 7.59 -11.91 2.20
CA ARG A 132 7.82 -12.63 0.94
C ARG A 132 7.13 -13.98 1.00
N TRP A 133 6.65 -14.43 -0.14
CA TRP A 133 5.98 -15.71 -0.25
C TRP A 133 6.82 -16.89 0.28
N ASP A 134 8.14 -16.82 0.11
CA ASP A 134 9.10 -17.82 0.58
C ASP A 134 9.47 -17.71 2.07
N GLY A 135 8.90 -16.78 2.82
CA GLY A 135 9.15 -16.57 4.26
C GLY A 135 10.46 -15.83 4.57
N ARG A 136 11.15 -15.29 3.57
CA ARG A 136 12.40 -14.52 3.76
C ARG A 136 12.16 -13.01 3.82
N GLY A 137 10.91 -12.60 4.03
CA GLY A 137 10.52 -11.21 4.19
C GLY A 137 10.68 -10.69 5.61
N TYR A 138 10.06 -9.58 5.90
CA TYR A 138 10.03 -8.95 7.21
C TYR A 138 8.69 -8.25 7.46
N PRO A 139 8.30 -7.96 8.72
CA PRO A 139 9.08 -8.07 9.97
C PRO A 139 9.01 -9.44 10.65
N ASP A 140 8.02 -10.28 10.33
CA ASP A 140 7.72 -11.50 11.09
C ASP A 140 8.16 -12.79 10.38
N GLY A 141 8.59 -12.72 9.12
CA GLY A 141 9.00 -13.87 8.31
C GLY A 141 7.84 -14.80 7.96
N LEU A 142 6.64 -14.23 7.79
CA LEU A 142 5.46 -14.99 7.36
C LEU A 142 5.64 -15.52 5.94
N SER A 143 5.03 -16.69 5.67
CA SER A 143 5.13 -17.32 4.36
C SER A 143 3.76 -17.64 3.76
N LYS A 144 3.68 -17.69 2.45
CA LYS A 144 2.50 -18.15 1.72
C LYS A 144 1.22 -17.44 2.20
N THR A 145 0.20 -18.23 2.54
CA THR A 145 -1.12 -17.77 2.97
C THR A 145 -1.18 -17.26 4.41
N ASP A 146 -0.11 -17.43 5.20
CA ASP A 146 0.00 -16.80 6.52
C ASP A 146 0.17 -15.29 6.39
N ILE A 147 0.72 -14.83 5.24
CA ILE A 147 0.77 -13.39 4.91
C ILE A 147 -0.67 -12.90 4.63
N PRO A 148 -1.16 -11.85 5.32
CA PRO A 148 -2.49 -11.31 5.08
C PRO A 148 -2.71 -10.96 3.60
N LEU A 149 -3.87 -11.33 3.04
CA LEU A 149 -4.14 -11.16 1.61
C LEU A 149 -3.93 -9.70 1.15
N GLY A 150 -4.38 -8.72 1.92
CA GLY A 150 -4.18 -7.32 1.59
C GLY A 150 -2.70 -6.92 1.50
N ALA A 151 -1.84 -7.49 2.34
CA ALA A 151 -0.39 -7.28 2.29
C ALA A 151 0.21 -7.89 1.01
N ARG A 152 -0.21 -9.11 0.63
CA ARG A 152 0.22 -9.76 -0.62
C ARG A 152 -0.16 -8.94 -1.85
N ILE A 153 -1.37 -8.34 -1.85
CA ILE A 153 -1.85 -7.48 -2.93
C ILE A 153 -1.02 -6.19 -3.01
N VAL A 154 -0.81 -5.51 -1.88
CA VAL A 154 -0.03 -4.26 -1.84
C VAL A 154 1.43 -4.52 -2.24
N ALA A 155 2.04 -5.64 -1.82
CA ALA A 155 3.39 -6.02 -2.20
C ALA A 155 3.57 -6.16 -3.73
N VAL A 156 2.62 -6.77 -4.43
CA VAL A 156 2.64 -6.89 -5.91
C VAL A 156 2.48 -5.51 -6.56
N ALA A 157 1.51 -4.73 -6.10
CA ALA A 157 1.21 -3.41 -6.64
C ALA A 157 2.39 -2.43 -6.45
N ASP A 158 3.01 -2.41 -5.26
CA ASP A 158 4.17 -1.58 -4.95
C ASP A 158 5.39 -1.99 -5.79
N SER A 159 5.67 -3.28 -5.87
CA SER A 159 6.78 -3.79 -6.67
C SER A 159 6.63 -3.44 -8.15
N PHE A 160 5.43 -3.53 -8.71
CA PHE A 160 5.18 -3.14 -10.09
C PHE A 160 5.38 -1.64 -10.30
N ASP A 161 4.84 -0.79 -9.45
CA ASP A 161 5.01 0.66 -9.54
C ASP A 161 6.48 1.04 -9.38
N ALA A 162 7.19 0.41 -8.43
CA ALA A 162 8.62 0.62 -8.22
C ALA A 162 9.48 0.26 -9.44
N MET A 163 9.12 -0.79 -10.18
CA MET A 163 9.83 -1.21 -11.39
C MET A 163 9.54 -0.32 -12.59
N THR A 164 8.33 0.23 -12.70
CA THR A 164 7.87 0.97 -13.89
C THR A 164 7.98 2.49 -13.76
N THR A 165 8.35 2.98 -12.59
CA THR A 165 8.49 4.42 -12.32
C THR A 165 9.96 4.82 -12.26
N GLN A 166 10.28 6.00 -12.80
CA GLN A 166 11.64 6.54 -12.78
C GLN A 166 12.07 6.83 -11.35
N ARG A 167 13.24 6.31 -10.96
CA ARG A 167 13.90 6.59 -9.68
C ARG A 167 15.30 7.17 -9.97
N PRO A 168 15.89 7.95 -9.06
CA PRO A 168 17.18 8.62 -9.28
C PRO A 168 18.30 7.68 -9.73
N TYR A 169 18.21 6.39 -9.41
CA TYR A 169 19.29 5.41 -9.59
C TYR A 169 18.99 4.28 -10.57
N ASN A 170 17.76 4.18 -11.11
CA ASN A 170 17.38 3.09 -11.99
C ASN A 170 16.57 3.59 -13.19
N ARG A 171 16.89 3.07 -14.37
CA ARG A 171 16.02 3.18 -15.53
C ARG A 171 14.73 2.40 -15.26
N PRO A 172 13.56 3.01 -15.47
CA PRO A 172 12.29 2.28 -15.35
C PRO A 172 12.24 1.14 -16.38
N LEU A 173 11.72 0.01 -15.94
CA LEU A 173 11.41 -1.10 -16.84
C LEU A 173 10.19 -0.72 -17.69
N THR A 174 10.11 -1.29 -18.88
CA THR A 174 8.87 -1.32 -19.65
C THR A 174 7.82 -2.13 -18.90
N TYR A 175 6.55 -1.91 -19.19
CA TYR A 175 5.48 -2.70 -18.56
C TYR A 175 5.65 -4.20 -18.80
N ASP A 176 6.09 -4.61 -20.01
CA ASP A 176 6.26 -6.02 -20.34
C ASP A 176 7.43 -6.63 -19.54
N GLU A 177 8.55 -5.92 -19.41
CA GLU A 177 9.67 -6.34 -18.58
C GLU A 177 9.27 -6.47 -17.10
N ALA A 178 8.47 -5.53 -16.58
CA ALA A 178 8.00 -5.57 -15.21
C ALA A 178 7.01 -6.73 -14.96
N LEU A 179 6.09 -6.99 -15.90
CA LEU A 179 5.18 -8.14 -15.81
C LEU A 179 5.94 -9.47 -15.86
N GLU A 180 6.94 -9.58 -16.74
CA GLU A 180 7.77 -10.78 -16.79
C GLU A 180 8.56 -10.98 -15.50
N ARG A 181 9.08 -9.90 -14.90
CA ARG A 181 9.78 -9.97 -13.61
C ARG A 181 8.86 -10.42 -12.48
N LEU A 182 7.59 -9.99 -12.49
CA LEU A 182 6.59 -10.49 -11.54
C LEU A 182 6.35 -12.00 -11.73
N ARG A 183 6.21 -12.48 -12.99
CA ARG A 183 6.05 -13.92 -13.27
C ARG A 183 7.20 -14.75 -12.77
N LEU A 184 8.42 -14.32 -13.04
CA LEU A 184 9.63 -15.02 -12.59
C LEU A 184 9.78 -15.04 -11.06
N GLY A 185 9.22 -14.04 -10.37
CA GLY A 185 9.23 -13.95 -8.91
C GLY A 185 8.05 -14.63 -8.22
N ALA A 186 7.06 -15.13 -8.98
CA ALA A 186 5.90 -15.82 -8.45
C ALA A 186 6.30 -17.07 -7.64
N GLY A 187 5.72 -17.22 -6.46
CA GLY A 187 6.04 -18.32 -5.56
C GLY A 187 7.37 -18.18 -4.79
N ILE A 188 8.13 -17.10 -5.04
CA ILE A 188 9.36 -16.74 -4.32
C ILE A 188 9.13 -15.42 -3.56
N TYR A 189 8.92 -14.35 -4.29
CA TYR A 189 8.71 -13.02 -3.71
C TYR A 189 7.24 -12.76 -3.43
N TRP A 190 6.37 -13.11 -4.37
CA TRP A 190 4.96 -12.74 -4.39
C TRP A 190 4.04 -13.94 -4.55
N ASP A 191 2.79 -13.74 -4.14
CA ASP A 191 1.71 -14.70 -4.30
C ASP A 191 1.41 -14.94 -5.79
N PRO A 192 1.53 -16.17 -6.29
CA PRO A 192 1.24 -16.50 -7.68
C PRO A 192 -0.18 -16.11 -8.13
N GLN A 193 -1.17 -16.33 -7.26
CA GLN A 193 -2.56 -16.02 -7.58
C GLN A 193 -2.78 -14.50 -7.73
N VAL A 194 -2.17 -13.70 -6.87
CA VAL A 194 -2.25 -12.23 -6.94
C VAL A 194 -1.59 -11.73 -8.22
N ILE A 195 -0.44 -12.32 -8.59
CA ILE A 195 0.26 -11.98 -9.84
C ILE A 195 -0.59 -12.29 -11.06
N ASP A 196 -1.18 -13.49 -11.15
CA ASP A 196 -1.99 -13.90 -12.30
C ASP A 196 -3.19 -12.97 -12.48
N VAL A 197 -3.87 -12.63 -11.39
CA VAL A 197 -4.99 -11.67 -11.41
C VAL A 197 -4.51 -10.29 -11.86
N PHE A 198 -3.40 -9.80 -11.32
CA PHE A 198 -2.85 -8.49 -11.67
C PHE A 198 -2.47 -8.40 -13.15
N ILE A 199 -1.75 -9.39 -13.67
CA ILE A 199 -1.30 -9.45 -15.06
C ILE A 199 -2.51 -9.46 -16.01
N THR A 200 -3.50 -10.30 -15.72
CA THR A 200 -4.74 -10.40 -16.52
C THR A 200 -5.45 -9.06 -16.57
N TRP A 201 -5.63 -8.42 -15.40
CA TRP A 201 -6.28 -7.12 -15.33
C TRP A 201 -5.45 -6.04 -16.04
N PHE A 202 -4.13 -6.00 -15.84
CA PHE A 202 -3.26 -4.96 -16.41
C PHE A 202 -3.23 -5.05 -17.94
N GLN A 203 -3.16 -6.25 -18.51
CA GLN A 203 -3.18 -6.45 -19.98
C GLN A 203 -4.48 -5.96 -20.62
N ALA A 204 -5.62 -6.11 -19.91
CA ALA A 204 -6.92 -5.63 -20.38
C ALA A 204 -7.12 -4.12 -20.19
N ASN A 205 -6.34 -3.46 -19.30
CA ASN A 205 -6.52 -2.05 -18.90
C ASN A 205 -5.23 -1.23 -19.05
N ARG A 206 -4.33 -1.64 -19.91
CA ARG A 206 -3.02 -0.99 -20.17
C ARG A 206 -3.25 0.47 -20.60
N PRO A 207 -2.56 1.46 -20.00
CA PRO A 207 -2.66 2.87 -20.37
C PRO A 207 -2.04 3.17 -21.74
#